data_b4db26b99eae91a996860cf803e25267
#
_entry.id   b4db26b99eae91a996860cf803e25267
#
_cell.length_a   1.000
_cell.length_b   1.000
_cell.length_c   1.000
_cell.angle_alpha   90.00
_cell.angle_beta   90.00
_cell.angle_gamma   90.00
#
_symmetry.space_group_name_H-M   'P 1'
#
loop_
_entity.id
_entity.type
_entity.pdbx_description
1 polymer ?
#
loop_
_entity_poly.entity_id
_entity_poly.type
_entity_poly.pdbx_seq_one_letter_code
_entity_poly.pdbx_strand_id
1 'polypeptide(L)'
;VRTETTNAVYTLEGCNDLPVTRYENVDNKEMGVESCWELDAEDLENIKNNGGRVYLYIQGAVVPPVLLTTETMVFFKEGDEQNENDNTK
;
A
#
# COMPACT_ATOMS: atom_id res chain seq x y z
N VAL A 1 5.60 -3.91 -4.83
CA VAL A 1 5.40 -5.22 -5.47
C VAL A 1 3.94 -5.61 -5.41
N ARG A 2 3.53 -6.46 -6.32
CA ARG A 2 2.17 -6.95 -6.33
C ARG A 2 1.88 -7.81 -5.11
N THR A 3 0.66 -7.68 -4.59
CA THR A 3 0.18 -8.48 -3.48
C THR A 3 -1.16 -9.09 -3.85
N GLU A 4 -1.74 -9.85 -2.93
CA GLU A 4 -3.04 -10.47 -3.18
C GLU A 4 -4.14 -9.43 -3.40
N THR A 5 -4.00 -8.24 -2.83
CA THR A 5 -5.01 -7.20 -2.93
C THR A 5 -4.76 -6.20 -4.04
N THR A 6 -3.65 -6.30 -4.76
CA THR A 6 -3.34 -5.35 -5.84
C THR A 6 -4.49 -5.27 -6.84
N ASN A 7 -5.02 -4.07 -7.03
CA ASN A 7 -6.15 -3.87 -7.94
C ASN A 7 -5.97 -2.70 -8.89
N ALA A 8 -4.78 -2.09 -8.90
CA ALA A 8 -4.49 -0.99 -9.82
C ALA A 8 -2.98 -0.90 -10.01
N VAL A 9 -2.58 -0.27 -11.10
CA VAL A 9 -1.18 0.01 -11.39
C VAL A 9 -1.08 1.46 -11.81
N TYR A 10 -0.30 2.24 -11.07
CA TYR A 10 -0.04 3.63 -11.45
C TYR A 10 1.18 3.69 -12.33
N THR A 11 1.06 4.45 -13.42
CA THR A 11 2.15 4.62 -14.38
C THR A 11 2.44 6.09 -14.55
N LEU A 12 3.71 6.40 -14.78
CA LEU A 12 4.15 7.76 -15.05
C LEU A 12 5.34 7.65 -15.99
N GLU A 13 5.32 8.45 -17.05
CA GLU A 13 6.40 8.42 -18.03
C GLU A 13 7.74 8.65 -17.33
N GLY A 14 8.71 7.78 -17.64
CA GLY A 14 10.03 7.87 -17.03
C GLY A 14 10.15 7.20 -15.68
N CYS A 15 9.07 6.63 -15.16
CA CYS A 15 9.07 5.96 -13.87
C CYS A 15 8.66 4.51 -14.01
N ASN A 16 9.05 3.70 -13.04
CA ASN A 16 8.59 2.31 -12.99
C ASN A 16 7.12 2.27 -12.63
N ASP A 17 6.44 1.26 -13.14
CA ASP A 17 5.04 1.04 -12.79
C ASP A 17 4.94 0.73 -11.29
N LEU A 18 3.86 1.22 -10.68
CA LEU A 18 3.63 1.01 -9.25
C LEU A 18 2.33 0.26 -9.03
N PRO A 19 2.40 -1.04 -8.74
CA PRO A 19 1.20 -1.80 -8.37
C PRO A 19 0.72 -1.35 -6.99
N VAL A 20 -0.58 -1.15 -6.86
CA VAL A 20 -1.16 -0.64 -5.61
C VAL A 20 -2.48 -1.32 -5.34
N THR A 21 -2.95 -1.17 -4.10
CA THR A 21 -4.29 -1.54 -3.71
C THR A 21 -5.06 -0.26 -3.39
N ARG A 22 -6.12 -0.01 -4.14
CA ARG A 22 -7.02 1.11 -3.85
C ARG A 22 -8.05 0.59 -2.85
N TYR A 23 -8.23 1.32 -1.76
CA TYR A 23 -9.09 0.88 -0.67
C TYR A 23 -9.98 2.00 -0.21
N GLU A 24 -11.01 1.64 0.56
CA GLU A 24 -11.92 2.58 1.19
C GLU A 24 -11.82 2.40 2.70
N ASN A 25 -11.68 3.50 3.41
CA ASN A 25 -11.66 3.47 4.87
C ASN A 25 -13.07 3.13 5.38
N VAL A 26 -13.18 2.10 6.23
CA VAL A 26 -14.49 1.62 6.66
C VAL A 26 -15.20 2.62 7.58
N ASP A 27 -14.45 3.48 8.26
CA ASP A 27 -15.04 4.39 9.24
C ASP A 27 -15.53 5.68 8.58
N ASN A 28 -14.73 6.31 7.74
CA ASN A 28 -15.08 7.62 7.17
C ASN A 28 -15.30 7.58 5.66
N LYS A 29 -15.20 6.42 5.04
CA LYS A 29 -15.43 6.22 3.60
C LYS A 29 -14.45 6.94 2.71
N GLU A 30 -13.35 7.42 3.25
CA GLU A 30 -12.32 8.05 2.43
C GLU A 30 -11.53 7.01 1.66
N MET A 31 -11.13 7.37 0.45
CA MET A 31 -10.35 6.47 -0.39
C MET A 31 -8.88 6.63 -0.10
N GLY A 32 -8.15 5.53 -0.21
CA GLY A 32 -6.71 5.55 -0.05
C GLY A 32 -6.04 4.59 -1.00
N VAL A 33 -4.70 4.58 -0.94
CA VAL A 33 -3.89 3.74 -1.80
C VAL A 33 -2.79 3.13 -0.95
N GLU A 34 -2.67 1.80 -1.02
CA GLU A 34 -1.59 1.08 -0.36
C GLU A 34 -0.60 0.61 -1.41
N SER A 35 0.69 0.85 -1.18
CA SER A 35 1.75 0.26 -1.98
C SER A 35 2.60 -0.61 -1.08
N CYS A 36 3.02 -1.75 -1.62
CA CYS A 36 3.85 -2.70 -0.88
C CYS A 36 5.25 -2.68 -1.45
N TRP A 37 6.23 -2.50 -0.59
CA TRP A 37 7.65 -2.40 -0.99
C TRP A 37 8.42 -3.52 -0.32
N GLU A 38 9.09 -4.30 -1.14
CA GLU A 38 9.91 -5.40 -0.65
C GLU A 38 11.36 -4.96 -0.61
N LEU A 39 11.99 -5.12 0.54
CA LEU A 39 13.36 -4.66 0.75
C LEU A 39 14.31 -5.83 0.55
N ASP A 40 15.44 -5.58 -0.10
CA ASP A 40 16.46 -6.61 -0.26
C ASP A 40 17.40 -6.63 0.94
N ALA A 41 18.38 -7.53 0.90
CA ALA A 41 19.31 -7.71 2.03
C ALA A 41 20.12 -6.45 2.29
N GLU A 42 20.50 -5.73 1.23
CA GLU A 42 21.27 -4.50 1.38
C GLU A 42 20.43 -3.41 2.06
N ASP A 43 19.17 -3.29 1.64
CA ASP A 43 18.27 -2.32 2.27
C ASP A 43 18.09 -2.62 3.75
N LEU A 44 17.89 -3.89 4.10
CA LEU A 44 17.70 -4.28 5.49
C LEU A 44 18.94 -3.99 6.31
N GLU A 45 20.12 -4.24 5.74
CA GLU A 45 21.37 -3.95 6.44
C GLU A 45 21.53 -2.46 6.66
N ASN A 46 21.19 -1.65 5.66
CA ASN A 46 21.28 -0.20 5.78
C ASN A 46 20.36 0.33 6.86
N ILE A 47 19.14 -0.19 6.92
CA ILE A 47 18.17 0.22 7.94
C ILE A 47 18.69 -0.14 9.34
N LYS A 48 19.24 -1.34 9.47
CA LYS A 48 19.82 -1.78 10.73
C LYS A 48 20.96 -0.86 11.17
N ASN A 49 21.82 -0.47 10.22
CA ASN A 49 23.00 0.30 10.53
C ASN A 49 22.70 1.78 10.77
N ASN A 50 21.56 2.28 10.30
CA ASN A 50 21.23 3.70 10.46
C ASN A 50 20.20 3.96 11.57
N GLY A 51 19.99 2.97 12.44
CA GLY A 51 19.09 3.13 13.58
C GLY A 51 17.62 2.89 13.27
N GLY A 52 17.33 2.14 12.20
CA GLY A 52 15.96 1.77 11.87
C GLY A 52 15.21 2.83 11.08
N ARG A 53 15.94 3.70 10.38
CA ARG A 53 15.31 4.81 9.65
C ARG A 53 15.05 4.43 8.21
N VAL A 54 13.90 4.89 7.70
CA VAL A 54 13.60 4.87 6.27
C VAL A 54 13.20 6.28 5.86
N TYR A 55 13.39 6.62 4.60
CA TYR A 55 13.15 7.96 4.10
C TYR A 55 12.11 7.91 2.99
N LEU A 56 11.12 8.80 3.08
CA LEU A 56 10.05 8.88 2.09
C LEU A 56 10.16 10.22 1.38
N TYR A 57 10.25 10.17 0.05
CA TYR A 57 10.33 11.37 -0.77
C TYR A 57 9.03 11.52 -1.55
N ILE A 58 8.41 12.68 -1.42
CA ILE A 58 7.19 13.00 -2.15
C ILE A 58 7.49 14.23 -2.98
N GLN A 59 7.31 14.11 -4.29
CA GLN A 59 7.60 15.21 -5.19
C GLN A 59 6.42 16.16 -5.23
N GLY A 60 6.70 17.47 -5.21
CA GLY A 60 5.68 18.50 -5.24
C GLY A 60 5.62 19.28 -3.94
N ALA A 61 4.76 20.29 -3.92
CA ALA A 61 4.65 21.19 -2.79
C ALA A 61 3.60 20.78 -1.77
N VAL A 62 2.71 19.86 -2.14
CA VAL A 62 1.63 19.41 -1.26
C VAL A 62 1.95 18.00 -0.80
N VAL A 63 1.98 17.80 0.51
CA VAL A 63 2.26 16.49 1.10
C VAL A 63 0.95 15.88 1.54
N PRO A 64 0.53 14.75 0.91
CA PRO A 64 -0.68 14.07 1.36
C PRO A 64 -0.43 13.37 2.69
N PRO A 65 -1.49 13.03 3.43
CA PRO A 65 -1.33 12.22 4.63
C PRO A 65 -0.74 10.87 4.25
N VAL A 66 0.29 10.44 4.98
CA VAL A 66 0.94 9.15 4.73
C VAL A 66 1.10 8.41 6.04
N LEU A 67 1.13 7.09 5.95
CA LEU A 67 1.33 6.21 7.08
C LEU A 67 2.25 5.07 6.65
N LEU A 68 3.32 4.85 7.39
CA LEU A 68 4.24 3.74 7.14
C LEU A 68 4.01 2.66 8.19
N THR A 69 3.80 1.42 7.72
CA THR A 69 3.58 0.29 8.60
C THR A 69 4.41 -0.89 8.13
N THR A 70 4.54 -1.90 8.98
CA THR A 70 5.23 -3.12 8.61
C THR A 70 4.26 -4.26 8.27
N GLU A 71 2.96 -4.00 8.39
CA GLU A 71 1.94 -4.98 8.04
C GLU A 71 0.82 -4.27 7.31
N THR A 72 0.18 -4.99 6.38
CA THR A 72 -0.93 -4.40 5.65
C THR A 72 -2.12 -4.17 6.59
N MET A 73 -2.81 -3.05 6.36
CA MET A 73 -4.03 -2.73 7.08
C MET A 73 -5.26 -2.89 6.18
N VAL A 74 -5.04 -3.36 4.94
CA VAL A 74 -6.12 -3.54 3.97
C VAL A 74 -6.56 -4.99 4.02
N PHE A 75 -7.87 -5.19 3.99
CA PHE A 75 -8.43 -6.54 4.01
C PHE A 75 -9.65 -6.58 3.08
N PHE A 76 -10.01 -7.78 2.67
CA PHE A 76 -11.23 -7.96 1.88
C PHE A 76 -12.42 -7.87 2.82
N LYS A 77 -13.38 -7.03 2.44
CA LYS A 77 -14.58 -6.91 3.24
C LYS A 77 -15.44 -8.15 3.06
N GLU A 78 -15.86 -8.73 4.17
CA GLU A 78 -16.69 -9.90 4.13
C GLU A 78 -18.04 -9.56 3.51
N GLY A 79 -18.50 -10.40 2.61
CA GLY A 79 -19.73 -10.17 1.89
C GLY A 79 -19.52 -9.52 0.54
N ASP A 80 -18.37 -8.99 0.31
CA ASP A 80 -18.04 -8.41 -0.97
C ASP A 80 -17.69 -9.47 -1.99
N GLU A 81 -17.34 -10.57 -1.49
CA GLU A 81 -17.02 -11.66 -2.40
C GLU A 81 -18.25 -12.43 -2.78
N GLN A 82 -18.76 -11.91 -2.25
CA GLN A 82 -19.54 -12.61 -2.47
C GLN A 82 -20.36 -12.43 -2.78
N ASN A 83 -20.69 -12.07 -2.35
CA ASN A 83 -21.10 -12.10 -2.16
C ASN A 83 -21.67 -12.19 -1.87
N GLU A 84 -22.11 -12.22 -1.90
CA GLU A 84 -22.02 -12.60 -1.52
C GLU A 84 -22.20 -13.02 -1.06
N ASN A 85 -22.78 -13.26 -1.14
CA ASN A 85 -22.53 -13.98 -0.63
C ASN A 85 -22.60 -14.23 -0.09
N ASP A 86 -23.07 -14.20 0.05
CA ASP A 86 -22.73 -14.72 0.65
C ASP A 86 -22.70 -14.95 1.20
N ASN A 87 -23.13 -15.00 1.27
CA ASN A 87 -22.62 -15.45 1.79
C ASN A 87 -22.41 -15.54 2.30
N THR A 88 -22.77 -15.64 2.48
CA THR A 88 -22.09 -15.86 2.86
C THR A 88 -21.82 -15.71 3.08
N LYS A 89 -22.13 -15.62 3.26
CA LYS A 89 -21.43 -15.51 3.37
C LYS A 89 -21.24 -15.53 3.35
#